data_967a834fe8eec06fa81439c19e9ad1ff
#
_entry.id   967a834fe8eec06fa81439c19e9ad1ff
#
_cell.length_a   1.000
_cell.length_b   1.000
_cell.length_c   1.000
_cell.angle_alpha   90.00
_cell.angle_beta   90.00
_cell.angle_gamma   90.00
#
_symmetry.space_group_name_H-M   'P 1'
#
loop_
_entity.id
_entity.type
_entity.pdbx_description
1 polymer ?
#
loop_
_entity_poly.entity_id
_entity_poly.type
_entity_poly.pdbx_seq_one_letter_code
_entity_poly.pdbx_strand_id
1 'polypeptide(L)'
;MKQRPRVRALKLATKVRERLTDSLGKPVTVILFGSQARGDATKYSDIDLFVIVPVLNDKIRYLISDVTWEVGFEAGKVISAIPTTKEKMKQYNFLPLYKNVEKEGILV
;
A
#
# COMPACT_ATOMS: atom_id res chain seq x y z
N MET A 1 -20.23 -7.44 -14.35
CA MET A 1 -20.40 -6.22 -13.56
C MET A 1 -19.03 -5.67 -13.18
N LYS A 2 -18.81 -4.38 -13.41
CA LYS A 2 -17.53 -3.75 -13.06
C LYS A 2 -17.44 -3.52 -11.57
N GLN A 3 -16.30 -3.86 -10.98
CA GLN A 3 -16.03 -3.55 -9.58
C GLN A 3 -15.83 -2.04 -9.39
N ARG A 4 -16.30 -1.54 -8.26
CA ARG A 4 -15.99 -0.17 -7.85
C ARG A 4 -14.48 -0.03 -7.64
N PRO A 5 -13.88 1.16 -7.94
CA PRO A 5 -12.44 1.35 -7.77
C PRO A 5 -11.91 0.95 -6.41
N ARG A 6 -12.60 1.32 -5.32
CA ARG A 6 -12.17 0.98 -3.95
C ARG A 6 -12.15 -0.53 -3.72
N VAL A 7 -13.19 -1.26 -4.17
CA VAL A 7 -13.26 -2.71 -3.99
C VAL A 7 -12.08 -3.38 -4.70
N ARG A 8 -11.80 -2.96 -5.91
CA ARG A 8 -10.66 -3.46 -6.68
C ARG A 8 -9.34 -3.13 -5.99
N ALA A 9 -9.18 -1.88 -5.54
CA ALA A 9 -7.99 -1.43 -4.84
C ALA A 9 -7.73 -2.24 -3.57
N LEU A 10 -8.76 -2.53 -2.79
CA LEU A 10 -8.63 -3.36 -1.59
C LEU A 10 -8.18 -4.78 -1.90
N LYS A 11 -8.69 -5.37 -2.98
CA LYS A 11 -8.26 -6.70 -3.42
C LYS A 11 -6.79 -6.71 -3.84
N LEU A 12 -6.36 -5.70 -4.58
CA LEU A 12 -4.97 -5.59 -5.02
C LEU A 12 -4.04 -5.31 -3.85
N ALA A 13 -4.45 -4.46 -2.92
CA ALA A 13 -3.68 -4.19 -1.71
C ALA A 13 -3.50 -5.45 -0.86
N THR A 14 -4.55 -6.25 -0.71
CA THR A 14 -4.48 -7.54 -0.02
C THR A 14 -3.49 -8.48 -0.70
N LYS A 15 -3.50 -8.52 -2.02
CA LYS A 15 -2.57 -9.34 -2.81
C LYS A 15 -1.12 -8.92 -2.59
N VAL A 16 -0.86 -7.60 -2.54
CA VAL A 16 0.47 -7.06 -2.21
C VAL A 16 0.89 -7.52 -0.82
N ARG A 17 0.01 -7.37 0.18
CA ARG A 17 0.30 -7.79 1.55
C ARG A 17 0.64 -9.28 1.63
N GLU A 18 -0.16 -10.12 1.00
CA GLU A 18 0.05 -11.57 1.03
C GLU A 18 1.38 -11.97 0.38
N ARG A 19 1.69 -11.43 -0.78
CA ARG A 19 2.95 -11.71 -1.47
C ARG A 19 4.16 -11.25 -0.68
N LEU A 20 4.08 -10.06 -0.06
CA LEU A 20 5.18 -9.55 0.76
C LEU A 20 5.35 -10.37 2.03
N THR A 21 4.27 -10.76 2.69
CA THR A 21 4.32 -11.60 3.88
C THR A 21 4.98 -12.95 3.56
N ASP A 22 4.60 -13.55 2.45
CA ASP A 22 5.19 -14.84 2.01
C ASP A 22 6.69 -14.68 1.70
N SER A 23 7.07 -13.62 0.99
CA SER A 23 8.46 -13.40 0.61
C SER A 23 9.35 -13.07 1.79
N LEU A 24 8.85 -12.33 2.78
CA LEU A 24 9.61 -11.93 3.96
C LEU A 24 9.58 -12.96 5.08
N GLY A 25 8.59 -13.85 5.09
CA GLY A 25 8.37 -14.78 6.19
C GLY A 25 7.97 -14.09 7.50
N LYS A 26 7.50 -12.83 7.42
CA LYS A 26 7.08 -12.02 8.56
C LYS A 26 5.85 -11.21 8.20
N PRO A 27 4.98 -10.89 9.17
CA PRO A 27 3.79 -10.09 8.90
C PRO A 27 4.15 -8.71 8.36
N VAL A 28 3.41 -8.30 7.34
CA VAL A 28 3.50 -6.98 6.72
C VAL A 28 2.15 -6.31 6.85
N THR A 29 2.15 -5.04 7.24
CA THR A 29 0.92 -4.25 7.32
C THR A 29 0.82 -3.36 6.09
N VAL A 30 -0.32 -3.38 5.44
CA VAL A 30 -0.59 -2.54 4.27
C VAL A 30 -1.82 -1.70 4.54
N ILE A 31 -1.71 -0.40 4.26
CA ILE A 31 -2.79 0.57 4.42
C ILE A 31 -3.06 1.23 3.08
N LEU A 32 -4.29 1.14 2.61
CA LEU A 32 -4.75 1.86 1.43
C LEU A 32 -5.05 3.31 1.82
N PHE A 33 -4.53 4.28 1.07
CA PHE A 33 -4.80 5.68 1.32
C PHE A 33 -5.00 6.43 -0.01
N GLY A 34 -5.13 7.76 0.05
CA GLY A 34 -5.35 8.56 -1.14
C GLY A 34 -6.78 8.46 -1.69
N SER A 35 -6.93 8.70 -2.99
CA SER A 35 -8.25 8.77 -3.62
C SER A 35 -9.07 7.49 -3.51
N GLN A 36 -8.41 6.33 -3.53
CA GLN A 36 -9.09 5.04 -3.39
C GLN A 36 -9.71 4.90 -2.00
N ALA A 37 -9.00 5.34 -0.96
CA ALA A 37 -9.48 5.29 0.42
C ALA A 37 -10.59 6.31 0.67
N ARG A 38 -10.45 7.51 0.11
CA ARG A 38 -11.48 8.57 0.25
C ARG A 38 -12.76 8.25 -0.52
N GLY A 39 -12.67 7.41 -1.56
CA GLY A 39 -13.82 7.06 -2.38
C GLY A 39 -14.07 8.00 -3.56
N ASP A 40 -13.12 8.90 -3.85
CA ASP A 40 -13.21 9.80 -5.01
C ASP A 40 -12.36 9.34 -6.20
N ALA A 41 -11.88 8.10 -6.16
CA ALA A 41 -11.10 7.53 -7.24
C ALA A 41 -11.93 7.24 -8.48
N THR A 42 -11.30 7.40 -9.64
CA THR A 42 -11.85 6.98 -10.93
C THR A 42 -11.11 5.73 -11.40
N LYS A 43 -11.53 5.18 -12.53
CA LYS A 43 -10.85 4.02 -13.14
C LYS A 43 -9.41 4.33 -13.57
N TYR A 44 -9.03 5.60 -13.64
CA TYR A 44 -7.68 6.03 -14.00
C TYR A 44 -6.81 6.36 -12.79
N SER A 45 -7.39 6.36 -11.60
CA SER A 45 -6.64 6.70 -10.38
C SER A 45 -5.63 5.63 -10.02
N ASP A 46 -4.46 6.06 -9.55
CA ASP A 46 -3.45 5.16 -9.00
C ASP A 46 -3.92 4.60 -7.66
N ILE A 47 -3.27 3.53 -7.24
CA ILE A 47 -3.52 2.91 -5.94
C ILE A 47 -2.35 3.26 -5.04
N ASP A 48 -2.62 3.98 -3.95
CA ASP A 48 -1.58 4.42 -3.01
C ASP A 48 -1.60 3.56 -1.75
N LEU A 49 -0.46 2.95 -1.46
CA LEU A 49 -0.31 2.05 -0.32
C LEU A 49 0.80 2.53 0.61
N PHE A 50 0.55 2.44 1.92
CA PHE A 50 1.59 2.43 2.94
C PHE A 50 1.93 1.00 3.27
N VAL A 51 3.21 0.66 3.19
CA VAL A 51 3.69 -0.71 3.47
C VAL A 51 4.59 -0.65 4.69
N ILE A 52 4.11 -1.18 5.81
CA ILE A 52 4.81 -1.17 7.08
C ILE A 52 5.50 -2.51 7.25
N VAL A 53 6.82 -2.49 7.29
CA VAL A 53 7.67 -3.68 7.41
C VAL A 53 8.48 -3.64 8.71
N PRO A 54 8.91 -4.81 9.24
CA PRO A 54 9.71 -4.86 10.48
C PRO A 54 11.05 -4.16 10.35
N VAL A 55 11.73 -4.34 9.21
CA VAL A 55 13.03 -3.74 8.92
C VAL A 55 12.99 -3.19 7.51
N LEU A 56 13.50 -1.97 7.34
CA LEU A 56 13.54 -1.33 6.02
C LEU A 56 14.99 -1.06 5.64
N ASN A 57 15.41 -1.70 4.55
CA ASN A 57 16.71 -1.52 3.92
C ASN A 57 16.53 -1.56 2.39
N ASP A 58 17.61 -1.41 1.65
CA ASP A 58 17.53 -1.37 0.18
C ASP A 58 16.94 -2.66 -0.39
N LYS A 59 17.32 -3.81 0.14
CA LYS A 59 16.81 -5.10 -0.31
C LYS A 59 15.29 -5.19 -0.14
N ILE A 60 14.79 -4.75 0.99
CA ILE A 60 13.34 -4.77 1.28
C ILE A 60 12.61 -3.72 0.42
N ARG A 61 13.22 -2.55 0.18
CA ARG A 61 12.66 -1.55 -0.72
C ARG A 61 12.49 -2.11 -2.14
N TYR A 62 13.50 -2.79 -2.65
CA TYR A 62 13.42 -3.43 -3.97
C TYR A 62 12.34 -4.50 -4.02
N LEU A 63 12.23 -5.31 -2.97
CA LEU A 63 11.20 -6.34 -2.90
C LEU A 63 9.79 -5.72 -2.95
N ILE A 64 9.56 -4.67 -2.18
CA ILE A 64 8.27 -3.96 -2.17
C ILE A 64 7.97 -3.40 -3.55
N SER A 65 8.96 -2.78 -4.18
CA SER A 65 8.82 -2.22 -5.53
C SER A 65 8.48 -3.31 -6.55
N ASP A 66 9.19 -4.44 -6.52
CA ASP A 66 8.96 -5.55 -7.43
C ASP A 66 7.56 -6.14 -7.27
N VAL A 67 7.14 -6.37 -6.05
CA VAL A 67 5.82 -6.95 -5.77
C VAL A 67 4.70 -6.00 -6.20
N THR A 68 4.81 -4.72 -5.88
CA THR A 68 3.79 -3.74 -6.25
C THR A 68 3.72 -3.56 -7.76
N TRP A 69 4.87 -3.58 -8.42
CA TRP A 69 4.93 -3.51 -9.89
C TRP A 69 4.25 -4.72 -10.52
N GLU A 70 4.57 -5.93 -10.07
CA GLU A 70 3.98 -7.16 -10.60
C GLU A 70 2.45 -7.18 -10.43
N VAL A 71 1.99 -6.90 -9.22
CA VAL A 71 0.54 -6.88 -8.93
C VAL A 71 -0.16 -5.82 -9.77
N GLY A 72 0.42 -4.65 -9.88
CA GLY A 72 -0.14 -3.57 -10.69
C GLY A 72 -0.15 -3.91 -12.17
N PHE A 73 0.96 -4.45 -12.69
CA PHE A 73 1.09 -4.83 -14.09
C PHE A 73 0.03 -5.87 -14.49
N GLU A 74 -0.13 -6.91 -13.69
CA GLU A 74 -1.14 -7.95 -13.93
C GLU A 74 -2.56 -7.39 -13.98
N ALA A 75 -2.83 -6.37 -13.18
CA ALA A 75 -4.15 -5.76 -13.07
C ALA A 75 -4.37 -4.56 -13.99
N GLY A 76 -3.33 -4.12 -14.71
CA GLY A 76 -3.40 -2.92 -15.53
C GLY A 76 -3.55 -1.65 -14.70
N LYS A 77 -2.94 -1.61 -13.50
CA LYS A 77 -3.01 -0.49 -12.56
C LYS A 77 -1.61 -0.07 -12.10
N VAL A 78 -1.47 1.22 -11.79
CA VAL A 78 -0.26 1.72 -11.14
C VAL A 78 -0.48 1.67 -9.63
N ILE A 79 0.41 0.97 -8.94
CA ILE A 79 0.43 0.91 -7.48
C ILE A 79 1.66 1.64 -6.98
N SER A 80 1.44 2.72 -6.22
CA SER A 80 2.50 3.49 -5.57
C SER A 80 2.58 3.07 -4.12
N ALA A 81 3.73 2.54 -3.71
CA ALA A 81 3.92 2.10 -2.33
C ALA A 81 4.92 3.00 -1.61
N ILE A 82 4.57 3.41 -0.40
CA ILE A 82 5.47 4.12 0.50
C ILE A 82 5.88 3.14 1.59
N PRO A 83 7.14 2.65 1.55
CA PRO A 83 7.62 1.73 2.57
C PRO A 83 7.98 2.49 3.85
N THR A 84 7.67 1.91 4.98
CA THR A 84 7.99 2.50 6.28
C THR A 84 8.08 1.42 7.36
N THR A 85 8.38 1.83 8.58
CA THR A 85 8.39 0.98 9.77
C THR A 85 7.52 1.62 10.84
N LYS A 86 7.16 0.84 11.86
CA LYS A 86 6.40 1.38 13.00
C LYS A 86 7.15 2.51 13.70
N GLU A 87 8.48 2.39 13.79
CA GLU A 87 9.32 3.42 14.38
C GLU A 87 9.24 4.72 13.61
N LYS A 88 9.34 4.65 12.28
CA LYS A 88 9.23 5.83 11.42
C LYS A 88 7.83 6.45 11.50
N MET A 89 6.79 5.65 11.60
CA MET A 89 5.43 6.16 11.75
C MET A 89 5.29 6.96 13.04
N LYS A 90 5.88 6.51 14.13
CA LYS A 90 5.89 7.26 15.39
C LYS A 90 6.73 8.52 15.28
N GLN A 91 7.91 8.43 14.69
CA GLN A 91 8.87 9.53 14.57
C GLN A 91 8.34 10.66 13.68
N TYR A 92 7.64 10.32 12.60
CA TYR A 92 7.17 11.28 11.59
C TYR A 92 5.66 11.51 11.62
N ASN A 93 4.98 11.17 12.72
CA ASN A 93 3.52 11.28 12.82
C ASN A 93 2.99 12.72 12.68
N PHE A 94 3.86 13.70 12.82
CA PHE A 94 3.51 15.12 12.66
C PHE A 94 3.46 15.57 11.18
N LEU A 95 4.02 14.77 10.26
CA LEU A 95 4.01 15.11 8.85
C LEU A 95 2.61 14.94 8.25
N PRO A 96 2.21 15.84 7.34
CA PRO A 96 0.87 15.77 6.73
C PRO A 96 0.54 14.42 6.11
N LEU A 97 1.51 13.79 5.43
CA LEU A 97 1.32 12.48 4.80
C LEU A 97 0.92 11.42 5.82
N TYR A 98 1.66 11.34 6.95
CA TYR A 98 1.38 10.36 8.00
C TYR A 98 0.05 10.64 8.70
N LYS A 99 -0.28 11.91 8.91
CA LYS A 99 -1.58 12.31 9.48
C LYS A 99 -2.73 11.90 8.56
N ASN A 100 -2.57 12.09 7.25
CA ASN A 100 -3.58 11.72 6.27
C ASN A 100 -3.80 10.20 6.24
N VAL A 101 -2.72 9.43 6.32
CA VAL A 101 -2.83 7.96 6.37
C VAL A 101 -3.56 7.51 7.63
N GLU A 102 -3.25 8.10 8.77
CA GLU A 102 -3.93 7.79 10.03
C GLU A 102 -5.42 8.12 9.97
N LYS A 103 -5.77 9.25 9.35
CA LYS A 103 -7.15 9.75 9.27
C LYS A 103 -7.98 9.05 8.21
N GLU A 104 -7.42 8.80 7.03
CA GLU A 104 -8.15 8.32 5.85
C GLU A 104 -7.82 6.88 5.48
N GLY A 105 -6.73 6.34 5.99
CA GLY A 105 -6.23 5.03 5.58
C GLY A 105 -7.16 3.89 5.94
N ILE A 106 -7.18 2.88 5.07
CA ILE A 106 -7.92 1.64 5.28
C ILE A 106 -6.93 0.50 5.41
N LEU A 107 -6.94 -0.14 6.57
CA LEU A 107 -6.10 -1.31 6.82
C LEU A 107 -6.63 -2.50 6.02
N VAL A 108 -5.76 -3.18 5.30
CA VAL A 108 -6.13 -4.38 4.54
C VAL A 108 -5.54 -5.64 5.14
#